data_6675c5567dc543f8e8b9954cda6252bf
#
_entry.id   6675c5567dc543f8e8b9954cda6252bf
#
_cell.length_a   1.000
_cell.length_b   1.000
_cell.length_c   1.000
_cell.angle_alpha   90.00
_cell.angle_beta   90.00
_cell.angle_gamma   90.00
#
_symmetry.space_group_name_H-M   'P 1'
#
loop_
_entity.id
_entity.type
_entity.pdbx_description
1 polymer ?
#
loop_
_entity_poly.entity_id
_entity_poly.type
_entity_poly.pdbx_seq_one_letter_code
_entity_poly.pdbx_strand_id
1 'polypeptide(L)'
;MRVYQSNEIKNISILGSSGSGKTTLVEAMLYESGIIKRRGSIGGQNTVSDYFPVEKEYGYSVFSTVIQTEWLDKKLNFIDCPGSDDFIGGAVTSLNVTDTALLLVNAQYGVEVGTNNHFRYTERFNKPVIFIVNQLDHEKADFDRSMEQLKENYGSKVVQIQYPISVGPQFNAVVDVLKMKMYRWKPEGGVPEVLDIPDTEINKAQDLHNALVEIGRAHVWT
;
A
#
# COMPACT_ATOMS: atom_id res chain seq x y z
N MET A 1 19.49 12.68 18.32
CA MET A 1 18.40 12.70 17.32
C MET A 1 19.06 12.96 15.98
N ARG A 2 18.87 12.09 14.97
CA ARG A 2 19.44 12.30 13.63
C ARG A 2 18.77 13.49 12.98
N VAL A 3 19.52 14.35 12.33
CA VAL A 3 19.00 15.46 11.51
C VAL A 3 18.91 14.96 10.08
N TYR A 4 17.71 15.05 9.49
CA TYR A 4 17.43 14.62 8.12
C TYR A 4 17.45 15.80 7.17
N GLN A 5 18.00 15.61 5.98
CA GLN A 5 17.88 16.55 4.88
C GLN A 5 16.51 16.40 4.20
N SER A 6 16.03 17.44 3.51
CA SER A 6 14.70 17.42 2.88
C SER A 6 14.49 16.24 1.91
N ASN A 7 15.53 15.84 1.18
CA ASN A 7 15.48 14.68 0.26
C ASN A 7 15.47 13.32 0.97
N GLU A 8 15.77 13.28 2.26
CA GLU A 8 15.71 12.07 3.10
C GLU A 8 14.35 11.89 3.78
N ILE A 9 13.50 12.91 3.77
CA ILE A 9 12.16 12.88 4.34
C ILE A 9 11.14 12.55 3.24
N LYS A 10 10.24 11.61 3.53
CA LYS A 10 9.14 11.22 2.64
C LYS A 10 7.83 11.31 3.41
N ASN A 11 6.90 12.09 2.88
CA ASN A 11 5.58 12.28 3.47
C ASN A 11 4.55 11.53 2.62
N ILE A 12 3.79 10.64 3.23
CA ILE A 12 2.99 9.64 2.55
C ILE A 12 1.59 9.62 3.14
N SER A 13 0.56 9.81 2.32
CA SER A 13 -0.83 9.59 2.70
C SER A 13 -1.19 8.11 2.53
N ILE A 14 -1.81 7.51 3.53
CA ILE A 14 -2.39 6.16 3.45
C ILE A 14 -3.89 6.31 3.23
N LEU A 15 -4.34 5.95 2.04
CA LEU A 15 -5.72 6.13 1.56
C LEU A 15 -6.36 4.79 1.19
N GLY A 16 -7.67 4.78 1.01
CA GLY A 16 -8.43 3.60 0.57
C GLY A 16 -9.75 3.48 1.31
N SER A 17 -10.66 2.65 0.79
CA SER A 17 -11.97 2.39 1.37
C SER A 17 -11.90 1.88 2.81
N SER A 18 -12.99 1.99 3.54
CA SER A 18 -13.12 1.36 4.86
C SER A 18 -12.88 -0.15 4.74
N GLY A 19 -12.14 -0.74 5.68
CA GLY A 19 -11.82 -2.18 5.65
C GLY A 19 -10.74 -2.60 4.65
N SER A 20 -10.10 -1.69 3.90
CA SER A 20 -8.99 -2.03 2.98
C SER A 20 -7.69 -2.42 3.68
N GLY A 21 -7.59 -2.21 5.01
CA GLY A 21 -6.45 -2.62 5.83
C GLY A 21 -5.38 -1.54 6.03
N LYS A 22 -5.70 -0.25 5.87
CA LYS A 22 -4.77 0.88 6.05
C LYS A 22 -4.06 0.86 7.40
N THR A 23 -4.82 0.91 8.48
CA THR A 23 -4.30 0.88 9.87
C THR A 23 -3.48 -0.38 10.14
N THR A 24 -3.92 -1.54 9.63
CA THR A 24 -3.17 -2.80 9.76
C THR A 24 -1.84 -2.77 9.01
N LEU A 25 -1.80 -2.14 7.83
CA LEU A 25 -0.55 -1.93 7.08
C LEU A 25 0.40 -1.01 7.85
N VAL A 26 -0.11 0.08 8.42
CA VAL A 26 0.68 1.01 9.24
C VAL A 26 1.28 0.28 10.46
N GLU A 27 0.48 -0.52 11.18
CA GLU A 27 0.98 -1.35 12.28
C GLU A 27 2.09 -2.32 11.84
N ALA A 28 1.94 -2.92 10.65
CA ALA A 28 2.97 -3.80 10.10
C ALA A 28 4.27 -3.04 9.79
N MET A 29 4.18 -1.87 9.16
CA MET A 29 5.35 -1.04 8.85
C MET A 29 6.08 -0.57 10.11
N LEU A 30 5.35 -0.18 11.15
CA LEU A 30 5.93 0.21 12.44
C LEU A 30 6.62 -0.97 13.15
N TYR A 31 6.05 -2.15 13.04
CA TYR A 31 6.63 -3.36 13.61
C TYR A 31 7.92 -3.76 12.87
N GLU A 32 7.90 -3.80 11.54
CA GLU A 32 9.08 -4.16 10.73
C GLU A 32 10.23 -3.15 10.86
N SER A 33 9.89 -1.88 11.09
CA SER A 33 10.89 -0.83 11.37
C SER A 33 11.41 -0.81 12.81
N GLY A 34 10.86 -1.66 13.69
CA GLY A 34 11.27 -1.78 15.09
C GLY A 34 10.77 -0.66 16.02
N ILE A 35 9.88 0.21 15.54
CA ILE A 35 9.27 1.27 16.37
C ILE A 35 8.36 0.68 17.43
N ILE A 36 7.57 -0.33 17.07
CA ILE A 36 6.73 -1.08 18.02
C ILE A 36 7.23 -2.52 18.12
N LYS A 37 7.17 -3.08 19.33
CA LYS A 37 7.62 -4.46 19.60
C LYS A 37 6.54 -5.51 19.35
N ARG A 38 5.29 -5.09 19.20
CA ARG A 38 4.13 -5.93 18.98
C ARG A 38 3.14 -5.18 18.10
N ARG A 39 2.62 -5.82 17.07
CA ARG A 39 1.53 -5.28 16.26
C ARG A 39 0.26 -5.14 17.08
N GLY A 40 -0.36 -3.98 17.00
CA GLY A 40 -1.72 -3.78 17.43
C GLY A 40 -2.72 -4.40 16.47
N SER A 41 -3.98 -4.45 16.87
CA SER A 41 -5.09 -4.86 16.02
C SER A 41 -6.35 -4.05 16.34
N ILE A 42 -7.20 -3.84 15.34
CA ILE A 42 -8.45 -3.10 15.50
C ILE A 42 -9.34 -3.80 16.54
N GLY A 43 -9.51 -5.14 16.42
CA GLY A 43 -10.27 -5.92 17.39
C GLY A 43 -9.68 -5.92 18.82
N GLY A 44 -8.36 -5.74 18.94
CA GLY A 44 -7.66 -5.57 20.23
C GLY A 44 -7.69 -4.14 20.77
N GLN A 45 -8.22 -3.18 20.01
CA GLN A 45 -8.33 -1.75 20.39
C GLN A 45 -6.99 -1.11 20.81
N ASN A 46 -5.89 -1.59 20.24
CA ASN A 46 -4.53 -1.25 20.66
C ASN A 46 -3.61 -0.85 19.49
N THR A 47 -4.17 -0.41 18.38
CA THR A 47 -3.42 0.17 17.25
C THR A 47 -2.85 1.54 17.61
N VAL A 48 -1.75 1.91 16.98
CA VAL A 48 -1.10 3.21 17.17
C VAL A 48 -1.94 4.35 16.57
N SER A 49 -2.62 4.09 15.44
CA SER A 49 -3.41 5.10 14.73
C SER A 49 -4.73 5.42 15.44
N ASP A 50 -5.51 4.38 15.79
CA ASP A 50 -6.87 4.53 16.32
C ASP A 50 -6.82 4.59 17.85
N TYR A 51 -6.35 5.70 18.40
CA TYR A 51 -6.17 5.86 19.84
C TYR A 51 -7.32 6.59 20.54
N PHE A 52 -8.18 7.28 19.81
CA PHE A 52 -9.34 7.95 20.37
C PHE A 52 -10.41 6.96 20.84
N PRO A 53 -11.13 7.24 21.94
CA PRO A 53 -12.19 6.34 22.42
C PRO A 53 -13.24 6.00 21.38
N VAL A 54 -13.66 6.98 20.56
CA VAL A 54 -14.66 6.79 19.51
C VAL A 54 -14.19 5.80 18.45
N GLU A 55 -12.91 5.84 18.04
CA GLU A 55 -12.35 4.91 17.06
C GLU A 55 -12.28 3.48 17.61
N LYS A 56 -11.92 3.34 18.88
CA LYS A 56 -11.90 2.04 19.56
C LYS A 56 -13.29 1.45 19.74
N GLU A 57 -14.27 2.28 20.07
CA GLU A 57 -15.65 1.86 20.26
C GLU A 57 -16.28 1.38 18.94
N TYR A 58 -16.08 2.12 17.85
CA TYR A 58 -16.68 1.81 16.55
C TYR A 58 -15.81 0.90 15.67
N GLY A 59 -14.53 0.74 15.98
CA GLY A 59 -13.61 -0.14 15.25
C GLY A 59 -13.21 0.37 13.86
N TYR A 60 -13.23 1.68 13.66
CA TYR A 60 -12.73 2.34 12.44
C TYR A 60 -12.17 3.73 12.72
N SER A 61 -11.26 4.18 11.86
CA SER A 61 -10.62 5.49 11.99
C SER A 61 -11.59 6.63 11.66
N VAL A 62 -11.62 7.64 12.50
CA VAL A 62 -12.39 8.89 12.37
C VAL A 62 -11.47 10.07 12.06
N PHE A 63 -10.28 10.05 12.63
CA PHE A 63 -9.26 11.10 12.48
C PHE A 63 -8.06 10.61 11.68
N SER A 64 -7.38 11.55 11.03
CA SER A 64 -6.09 11.26 10.41
C SER A 64 -4.99 11.30 11.46
N THR A 65 -4.16 10.27 11.51
CA THR A 65 -3.06 10.16 12.47
C THR A 65 -1.72 10.22 11.79
N VAL A 66 -0.83 11.12 12.26
CA VAL A 66 0.53 11.24 11.77
C VAL A 66 1.44 10.29 12.53
N ILE A 67 2.14 9.44 11.79
CA ILE A 67 3.04 8.42 12.30
C ILE A 67 4.36 8.54 11.58
N GLN A 68 5.46 8.27 12.27
CA GLN A 68 6.78 8.34 11.67
C GLN A 68 7.60 7.09 11.95
N THR A 69 8.45 6.73 10.99
CA THR A 69 9.46 5.69 11.15
C THR A 69 10.73 6.03 10.37
N GLU A 70 11.78 5.28 10.64
CA GLU A 70 13.05 5.34 9.89
C GLU A 70 13.22 4.03 9.13
N TRP A 71 13.51 4.13 7.83
CA TRP A 71 13.75 2.97 6.98
C TRP A 71 14.76 3.30 5.89
N LEU A 72 15.78 2.45 5.71
CA LEU A 72 16.84 2.61 4.70
C LEU A 72 17.40 4.06 4.65
N ASP A 73 17.77 4.58 5.81
CA ASP A 73 18.30 5.94 5.99
C ASP A 73 17.34 7.08 5.60
N LYS A 74 16.07 6.80 5.44
CA LYS A 74 15.02 7.79 5.20
C LYS A 74 14.09 7.91 6.40
N LYS A 75 13.61 9.13 6.64
CA LYS A 75 12.51 9.39 7.55
C LYS A 75 11.20 9.31 6.77
N LEU A 76 10.34 8.37 7.14
CA LEU A 76 9.03 8.19 6.55
C LEU A 76 7.98 8.74 7.50
N ASN A 77 7.21 9.71 7.05
CA ASN A 77 6.04 10.22 7.75
C ASN A 77 4.80 9.66 7.03
N PHE A 78 4.01 8.87 7.72
CA PHE A 78 2.75 8.34 7.23
C PHE A 78 1.61 9.14 7.85
N ILE A 79 0.59 9.45 7.06
CA ILE A 79 -0.68 9.97 7.54
C ILE A 79 -1.72 8.89 7.25
N ASP A 80 -2.10 8.15 8.29
CA ASP A 80 -3.18 7.16 8.23
C ASP A 80 -4.52 7.90 8.22
N CYS A 81 -5.26 7.77 7.12
CA CYS A 81 -6.49 8.52 6.89
C CYS A 81 -7.74 7.63 7.07
N PRO A 82 -8.84 8.19 7.58
CA PRO A 82 -10.12 7.49 7.60
C PRO A 82 -10.52 6.98 6.21
N GLY A 83 -11.14 5.80 6.17
CA GLY A 83 -11.59 5.19 4.92
C GLY A 83 -13.06 5.41 4.59
N SER A 84 -13.83 5.97 5.52
CA SER A 84 -15.23 6.34 5.29
C SER A 84 -15.32 7.66 4.53
N ASP A 85 -16.26 7.74 3.58
CA ASP A 85 -16.54 8.98 2.83
C ASP A 85 -17.01 10.12 3.74
N ASP A 86 -17.62 9.81 4.89
CA ASP A 86 -18.04 10.81 5.88
C ASP A 86 -16.85 11.59 6.46
N PHE A 87 -15.65 11.00 6.46
CA PHE A 87 -14.43 11.59 7.00
C PHE A 87 -13.40 11.93 5.91
N ILE A 88 -13.83 12.06 4.65
CA ILE A 88 -12.94 12.32 3.51
C ILE A 88 -12.09 13.59 3.68
N GLY A 89 -12.52 14.53 4.52
CA GLY A 89 -11.74 15.72 4.86
C GLY A 89 -10.35 15.42 5.40
N GLY A 90 -10.17 14.32 6.12
CA GLY A 90 -8.87 13.85 6.59
C GLY A 90 -7.91 13.52 5.44
N ALA A 91 -8.40 12.81 4.42
CA ALA A 91 -7.64 12.50 3.21
C ALA A 91 -7.27 13.76 2.42
N VAL A 92 -8.21 14.69 2.27
CA VAL A 92 -7.98 15.98 1.59
C VAL A 92 -6.89 16.79 2.28
N THR A 93 -6.95 16.88 3.60
CA THR A 93 -5.95 17.60 4.40
C THR A 93 -4.57 16.94 4.28
N SER A 94 -4.52 15.61 4.37
CA SER A 94 -3.31 14.81 4.23
C SER A 94 -2.63 15.05 2.88
N LEU A 95 -3.38 15.00 1.78
CA LEU A 95 -2.85 15.19 0.43
C LEU A 95 -2.23 16.58 0.20
N ASN A 96 -2.62 17.60 0.95
CA ASN A 96 -1.97 18.91 0.86
C ASN A 96 -0.52 18.91 1.34
N VAL A 97 -0.18 18.07 2.30
CA VAL A 97 1.11 18.09 3.00
C VAL A 97 2.01 16.88 2.69
N THR A 98 1.55 15.94 1.87
CA THR A 98 2.29 14.73 1.53
C THR A 98 2.84 14.77 0.10
N ASP A 99 3.87 13.98 -0.15
CA ASP A 99 4.57 13.89 -1.43
C ASP A 99 3.93 12.87 -2.37
N THR A 100 3.35 11.80 -1.79
CA THR A 100 2.74 10.69 -2.52
C THR A 100 1.60 10.07 -1.72
N ALA A 101 0.76 9.31 -2.39
CA ALA A 101 -0.32 8.54 -1.79
C ALA A 101 -0.11 7.04 -1.99
N LEU A 102 -0.29 6.25 -0.92
CA LEU A 102 -0.53 4.81 -1.01
C LEU A 102 -2.04 4.60 -0.96
N LEU A 103 -2.61 4.09 -2.02
CA LEU A 103 -4.04 3.83 -2.13
C LEU A 103 -4.29 2.32 -2.06
N LEU A 104 -4.83 1.88 -0.91
CA LEU A 104 -5.12 0.48 -0.66
C LEU A 104 -6.42 0.05 -1.33
N VAL A 105 -6.35 -1.07 -2.00
CA VAL A 105 -7.48 -1.77 -2.64
C VAL A 105 -7.61 -3.14 -2.01
N ASN A 106 -8.81 -3.50 -1.58
CA ASN A 106 -9.08 -4.82 -1.04
C ASN A 106 -9.18 -5.83 -2.19
N ALA A 107 -8.35 -6.88 -2.18
CA ALA A 107 -8.30 -7.89 -3.24
C ALA A 107 -9.63 -8.68 -3.41
N GLN A 108 -10.49 -8.68 -2.39
CA GLN A 108 -11.79 -9.33 -2.44
C GLN A 108 -12.83 -8.48 -3.19
N TYR A 109 -12.78 -7.16 -3.02
CA TYR A 109 -13.81 -6.25 -3.57
C TYR A 109 -13.35 -5.48 -4.81
N GLY A 110 -12.02 -5.35 -4.99
CA GLY A 110 -11.45 -4.56 -6.08
C GLY A 110 -11.64 -3.06 -5.88
N VAL A 111 -11.92 -2.35 -6.98
CA VAL A 111 -12.14 -0.90 -6.96
C VAL A 111 -13.52 -0.58 -6.45
N GLU A 112 -13.60 0.05 -5.30
CA GLU A 112 -14.84 0.47 -4.62
C GLU A 112 -15.11 1.97 -4.85
N VAL A 113 -16.31 2.43 -4.47
CA VAL A 113 -16.68 3.86 -4.51
C VAL A 113 -15.70 4.72 -3.71
N GLY A 114 -15.34 4.29 -2.50
CA GLY A 114 -14.35 4.99 -1.68
C GLY A 114 -12.97 5.04 -2.32
N THR A 115 -12.55 3.99 -3.05
CA THR A 115 -11.31 3.99 -3.83
C THR A 115 -11.33 5.09 -4.89
N ASN A 116 -12.43 5.18 -5.65
CA ASN A 116 -12.62 6.22 -6.66
C ASN A 116 -12.64 7.63 -6.06
N ASN A 117 -13.30 7.82 -4.92
CA ASN A 117 -13.35 9.10 -4.23
C ASN A 117 -11.94 9.55 -3.80
N HIS A 118 -11.16 8.65 -3.18
CA HIS A 118 -9.78 8.96 -2.80
C HIS A 118 -8.90 9.26 -4.01
N PHE A 119 -8.99 8.47 -5.08
CA PHE A 119 -8.20 8.68 -6.30
C PHE A 119 -8.48 10.03 -6.95
N ARG A 120 -9.74 10.47 -7.05
CA ARG A 120 -10.11 11.80 -7.56
C ARG A 120 -9.42 12.94 -6.80
N TYR A 121 -9.24 12.80 -5.50
CA TYR A 121 -8.51 13.81 -4.73
C TYR A 121 -7.00 13.73 -4.99
N THR A 122 -6.41 12.56 -5.21
CA THR A 122 -5.00 12.48 -5.61
C THR A 122 -4.74 13.18 -6.95
N GLU A 123 -5.63 13.01 -7.92
CA GLU A 123 -5.57 13.73 -9.19
C GLU A 123 -5.72 15.25 -8.98
N ARG A 124 -6.72 15.67 -8.19
CA ARG A 124 -6.95 17.10 -7.90
C ARG A 124 -5.73 17.79 -7.27
N PHE A 125 -5.00 17.08 -6.42
CA PHE A 125 -3.77 17.58 -5.76
C PHE A 125 -2.50 17.23 -6.54
N ASN A 126 -2.64 16.61 -7.73
CA ASN A 126 -1.52 16.18 -8.58
C ASN A 126 -0.48 15.34 -7.81
N LYS A 127 -0.95 14.35 -7.04
CA LYS A 127 -0.09 13.47 -6.25
C LYS A 127 0.16 12.16 -6.98
N PRO A 128 1.42 11.69 -7.03
CA PRO A 128 1.73 10.32 -7.45
C PRO A 128 1.01 9.31 -6.57
N VAL A 129 0.54 8.21 -7.17
CA VAL A 129 -0.19 7.16 -6.46
C VAL A 129 0.53 5.83 -6.63
N ILE A 130 0.68 5.10 -5.51
CA ILE A 130 1.04 3.70 -5.50
C ILE A 130 -0.18 2.91 -5.01
N PHE A 131 -0.74 2.07 -5.88
CA PHE A 131 -1.80 1.16 -5.49
C PHE A 131 -1.23 -0.05 -4.75
N ILE A 132 -1.87 -0.43 -3.65
CA ILE A 132 -1.55 -1.63 -2.88
C ILE A 132 -2.77 -2.53 -2.89
N VAL A 133 -2.74 -3.61 -3.65
CA VAL A 133 -3.75 -4.66 -3.59
C VAL A 133 -3.47 -5.51 -2.36
N ASN A 134 -4.32 -5.35 -1.35
CA ASN A 134 -4.14 -5.90 0.00
C ASN A 134 -5.11 -7.05 0.28
N GLN A 135 -4.87 -7.82 1.37
CA GLN A 135 -5.66 -8.97 1.78
C GLN A 135 -5.66 -10.10 0.73
N LEU A 136 -4.50 -10.32 0.12
CA LEU A 136 -4.29 -11.38 -0.87
C LEU A 136 -4.41 -12.79 -0.28
N ASP A 137 -4.32 -12.93 1.02
CA ASP A 137 -4.48 -14.15 1.81
C ASP A 137 -5.95 -14.54 2.04
N HIS A 138 -6.89 -13.66 1.73
CA HIS A 138 -8.32 -13.93 1.89
C HIS A 138 -8.81 -14.94 0.82
N GLU A 139 -9.67 -15.90 1.20
CA GLU A 139 -10.18 -16.96 0.31
C GLU A 139 -10.88 -16.45 -0.96
N LYS A 140 -11.45 -15.24 -0.91
CA LYS A 140 -12.13 -14.58 -2.04
C LYS A 140 -11.25 -13.52 -2.72
N ALA A 141 -9.96 -13.50 -2.43
CA ALA A 141 -9.05 -12.56 -3.07
C ALA A 141 -8.90 -12.88 -4.56
N ASP A 142 -8.97 -11.83 -5.38
CA ASP A 142 -8.77 -11.91 -6.83
C ASP A 142 -7.88 -10.74 -7.27
N PHE A 143 -6.60 -11.04 -7.44
CA PHE A 143 -5.60 -10.04 -7.82
C PHE A 143 -5.78 -9.58 -9.26
N ASP A 144 -6.01 -10.50 -10.19
CA ASP A 144 -6.10 -10.20 -11.61
C ASP A 144 -7.31 -9.32 -11.90
N ARG A 145 -8.47 -9.65 -11.34
CA ARG A 145 -9.67 -8.80 -11.39
C ARG A 145 -9.42 -7.40 -10.80
N SER A 146 -8.71 -7.33 -9.68
CA SER A 146 -8.37 -6.03 -9.07
C SER A 146 -7.49 -5.20 -10.00
N MET A 147 -6.51 -5.81 -10.68
CA MET A 147 -5.64 -5.15 -11.64
C MET A 147 -6.39 -4.72 -12.91
N GLU A 148 -7.31 -5.52 -13.43
CA GLU A 148 -8.18 -5.15 -14.55
C GLU A 148 -9.00 -3.91 -14.20
N GLN A 149 -9.68 -3.91 -13.05
CA GLN A 149 -10.47 -2.77 -12.60
C GLN A 149 -9.62 -1.51 -12.38
N LEU A 150 -8.40 -1.63 -11.86
CA LEU A 150 -7.48 -0.50 -11.72
C LEU A 150 -7.13 0.10 -13.09
N LYS A 151 -6.85 -0.74 -14.09
CA LYS A 151 -6.55 -0.29 -15.46
C LYS A 151 -7.77 0.31 -16.15
N GLU A 152 -8.95 -0.28 -15.98
CA GLU A 152 -10.21 0.23 -16.54
C GLU A 152 -10.58 1.60 -15.97
N ASN A 153 -10.46 1.79 -14.65
CA ASN A 153 -10.86 3.03 -13.99
C ASN A 153 -9.81 4.15 -14.11
N TYR A 154 -8.50 3.81 -14.10
CA TYR A 154 -7.43 4.80 -13.98
C TYR A 154 -6.48 4.81 -15.19
N GLY A 155 -6.76 4.00 -16.19
CA GLY A 155 -6.10 4.02 -17.49
C GLY A 155 -4.80 3.22 -17.58
N SER A 156 -4.20 3.29 -18.77
CA SER A 156 -3.00 2.52 -19.13
C SER A 156 -1.73 2.94 -18.37
N LYS A 157 -1.76 4.04 -17.62
CA LYS A 157 -0.66 4.48 -16.76
C LYS A 157 -0.50 3.62 -15.50
N VAL A 158 -1.49 2.79 -15.18
CA VAL A 158 -1.38 1.82 -14.08
C VAL A 158 -0.46 0.69 -14.50
N VAL A 159 0.71 0.63 -13.89
CA VAL A 159 1.73 -0.39 -14.17
C VAL A 159 1.96 -1.26 -12.95
N GLN A 160 2.21 -2.53 -13.21
CA GLN A 160 2.39 -3.54 -12.18
C GLN A 160 3.87 -3.68 -11.85
N ILE A 161 4.25 -3.38 -10.61
CA ILE A 161 5.62 -3.50 -10.12
C ILE A 161 5.86 -4.77 -9.30
N GLN A 162 4.79 -5.37 -8.79
CA GLN A 162 4.82 -6.65 -8.07
C GLN A 162 3.54 -7.44 -8.37
N TYR A 163 3.62 -8.77 -8.28
CA TYR A 163 2.44 -9.63 -8.35
C TYR A 163 2.57 -10.89 -7.48
N PRO A 164 1.46 -11.42 -6.95
CA PRO A 164 1.49 -12.66 -6.17
C PRO A 164 1.62 -13.89 -7.08
N ILE A 165 2.30 -14.92 -6.61
CA ILE A 165 2.32 -16.25 -7.28
C ILE A 165 0.98 -16.97 -7.10
N SER A 166 0.36 -16.81 -5.94
CA SER A 166 -0.94 -17.36 -5.60
C SER A 166 -1.71 -16.38 -4.72
N VAL A 167 -3.02 -16.51 -4.68
CA VAL A 167 -3.91 -15.76 -3.79
C VAL A 167 -4.70 -16.72 -2.90
N GLY A 168 -5.37 -16.20 -1.88
CA GLY A 168 -6.12 -16.98 -0.91
C GLY A 168 -5.22 -17.54 0.20
N PRO A 169 -5.70 -18.57 0.92
CA PRO A 169 -4.99 -19.14 2.09
C PRO A 169 -3.57 -19.65 1.80
N GLN A 170 -3.22 -19.82 0.53
CA GLN A 170 -1.89 -20.26 0.10
C GLN A 170 -0.97 -19.10 -0.31
N PHE A 171 -1.43 -17.85 -0.18
CA PHE A 171 -0.62 -16.67 -0.47
C PHE A 171 0.62 -16.62 0.44
N ASN A 172 1.79 -16.74 -0.18
CA ASN A 172 3.06 -16.69 0.55
C ASN A 172 4.22 -16.15 -0.28
N ALA A 173 4.00 -15.81 -1.55
CA ALA A 173 5.08 -15.37 -2.43
C ALA A 173 4.65 -14.23 -3.37
N VAL A 174 5.59 -13.32 -3.60
CA VAL A 174 5.43 -12.15 -4.49
C VAL A 174 6.63 -12.07 -5.42
N VAL A 175 6.39 -11.85 -6.70
CA VAL A 175 7.44 -11.49 -7.68
C VAL A 175 7.62 -9.98 -7.71
N ASP A 176 8.83 -9.53 -7.54
CA ASP A 176 9.27 -8.14 -7.72
C ASP A 176 9.79 -7.98 -9.15
N VAL A 177 9.02 -7.27 -9.96
CA VAL A 177 9.28 -7.06 -11.38
C VAL A 177 10.46 -6.11 -11.61
N LEU A 178 10.71 -5.18 -10.67
CA LEU A 178 11.86 -4.26 -10.77
C LEU A 178 13.17 -4.98 -10.52
N LYS A 179 13.21 -5.84 -9.51
CA LYS A 179 14.42 -6.59 -9.12
C LYS A 179 14.56 -7.92 -9.85
N MET A 180 13.52 -8.38 -10.54
CA MET A 180 13.45 -9.69 -11.17
C MET A 180 13.79 -10.82 -10.18
N LYS A 181 13.15 -10.78 -9.00
CA LYS A 181 13.30 -11.77 -7.94
C LYS A 181 11.96 -12.11 -7.35
N MET A 182 11.85 -13.31 -6.77
CA MET A 182 10.70 -13.75 -6.00
C MET A 182 11.01 -13.68 -4.52
N TYR A 183 10.08 -13.16 -3.73
CA TYR A 183 10.12 -13.14 -2.28
C TYR A 183 9.09 -14.12 -1.75
N ARG A 184 9.52 -15.06 -0.92
CA ARG A 184 8.64 -16.10 -0.33
C ARG A 184 8.75 -16.08 1.18
N TRP A 185 7.61 -16.00 1.84
CA TRP A 185 7.50 -16.05 3.30
C TRP A 185 7.16 -17.47 3.76
N LYS A 186 7.70 -17.83 4.93
CA LYS A 186 7.32 -19.05 5.65
C LYS A 186 6.02 -18.82 6.40
N PRO A 187 5.25 -19.90 6.72
CA PRO A 187 3.99 -19.77 7.47
C PRO A 187 4.15 -19.05 8.81
N GLU A 188 5.28 -19.23 9.48
CA GLU A 188 5.64 -18.56 10.74
C GLU A 188 5.98 -17.06 10.57
N GLY A 189 6.03 -16.55 9.35
CA GLY A 189 6.42 -15.17 9.03
C GLY A 189 7.94 -14.96 9.06
N GLY A 190 8.35 -13.70 9.30
CA GLY A 190 9.75 -13.30 9.36
C GLY A 190 10.31 -12.76 8.05
N VAL A 191 11.62 -12.78 7.89
CA VAL A 191 12.31 -12.28 6.69
C VAL A 191 12.04 -13.23 5.52
N PRO A 192 11.61 -12.72 4.35
CA PRO A 192 11.34 -13.57 3.19
C PRO A 192 12.63 -14.16 2.63
N GLU A 193 12.52 -15.36 2.08
CA GLU A 193 13.54 -15.94 1.22
C GLU A 193 13.55 -15.21 -0.13
N VAL A 194 14.72 -14.81 -0.61
CA VAL A 194 14.90 -14.23 -1.94
C VAL A 194 15.30 -15.34 -2.90
N LEU A 195 14.46 -15.59 -3.89
CA LEU A 195 14.59 -16.70 -4.83
C LEU A 195 14.60 -16.19 -6.27
N ASP A 196 15.07 -17.03 -7.17
CA ASP A 196 14.87 -16.78 -8.59
C ASP A 196 13.40 -17.01 -8.98
N ILE A 197 12.97 -16.30 -10.02
CA ILE A 197 11.60 -16.42 -10.54
C ILE A 197 11.45 -17.82 -11.16
N PRO A 198 10.39 -18.58 -10.84
CA PRO A 198 10.13 -19.87 -11.46
C PRO A 198 10.03 -19.77 -12.98
N ASP A 199 10.45 -20.82 -13.71
CA ASP A 199 10.41 -20.84 -15.17
C ASP A 199 9.01 -20.59 -15.74
N THR A 200 7.97 -21.00 -15.02
CA THR A 200 6.56 -20.76 -15.38
C THR A 200 6.16 -19.30 -15.36
N GLU A 201 6.85 -18.48 -14.57
CA GLU A 201 6.54 -17.05 -14.35
C GLU A 201 7.54 -16.11 -15.07
N ILE A 202 8.63 -16.65 -15.59
CA ILE A 202 9.73 -15.84 -16.12
C ILE A 202 9.30 -14.95 -17.29
N ASN A 203 8.47 -15.46 -18.21
CA ASN A 203 7.95 -14.73 -19.35
C ASN A 203 7.05 -13.57 -18.92
N LYS A 204 6.10 -13.83 -18.01
CA LYS A 204 5.21 -12.81 -17.42
C LYS A 204 6.00 -11.69 -16.74
N ALA A 205 6.99 -12.07 -15.94
CA ALA A 205 7.85 -11.10 -15.26
C ALA A 205 8.66 -10.26 -16.24
N GLN A 206 9.20 -10.87 -17.29
CA GLN A 206 9.98 -10.18 -18.32
C GLN A 206 9.12 -9.19 -19.12
N ASP A 207 7.91 -9.57 -19.51
CA ASP A 207 6.99 -8.69 -20.23
C ASP A 207 6.61 -7.47 -19.40
N LEU A 208 6.30 -7.68 -18.12
CA LEU A 208 6.01 -6.59 -17.17
C LEU A 208 7.24 -5.69 -16.94
N HIS A 209 8.42 -6.28 -16.81
CA HIS A 209 9.69 -5.53 -16.68
C HIS A 209 9.95 -4.65 -17.89
N ASN A 210 9.79 -5.19 -19.09
CA ASN A 210 9.98 -4.45 -20.34
C ASN A 210 9.01 -3.26 -20.45
N ALA A 211 7.74 -3.48 -20.10
CA ALA A 211 6.74 -2.40 -20.06
C ALA A 211 7.12 -1.27 -19.09
N LEU A 212 7.65 -1.61 -17.89
CA LEU A 212 8.15 -0.63 -16.94
C LEU A 212 9.34 0.17 -17.46
N VAL A 213 10.28 -0.50 -18.14
CA VAL A 213 11.46 0.14 -18.73
C VAL A 213 11.06 1.11 -19.85
N GLU A 214 10.09 0.75 -20.68
CA GLU A 214 9.57 1.62 -21.74
C GLU A 214 8.95 2.90 -21.17
N ILE A 215 8.12 2.79 -20.13
CA ILE A 215 7.53 3.95 -19.46
C ILE A 215 8.60 4.83 -18.84
N GLY A 216 9.60 4.25 -18.18
CA GLY A 216 10.72 4.98 -17.61
C GLY A 216 11.51 5.76 -18.67
N ARG A 217 11.73 5.17 -19.84
CA ARG A 217 12.39 5.85 -20.98
C ARG A 217 11.56 7.01 -21.52
N ALA A 218 10.26 6.83 -21.67
CA ALA A 218 9.37 7.88 -22.18
C ALA A 218 9.35 9.13 -21.29
N HIS A 219 9.54 9.00 -19.97
CA HIS A 219 9.54 10.11 -19.01
C HIS A 219 10.89 10.82 -18.87
N VAL A 220 11.99 10.23 -19.35
CA VAL A 220 13.32 10.87 -19.29
C VAL A 220 13.53 11.85 -20.45
N TRP A 221 12.69 11.78 -21.50
CA TRP A 221 12.81 12.62 -22.71
C TRP A 221 11.75 13.73 -22.80
N THR A 222 10.96 13.95 -21.76
CA THR A 222 10.01 15.08 -21.64
C THR A 222 10.39 15.99 -20.48
#